data_3df830b56a8ea8c09b7c506c1ffa0f79
#
_entry.id   3df830b56a8ea8c09b7c506c1ffa0f79
#
_cell.length_a   1.000
_cell.length_b   1.000
_cell.length_c   1.000
_cell.angle_alpha   90.00
_cell.angle_beta   90.00
_cell.angle_gamma   90.00
#
_symmetry.space_group_name_H-M   'P 1'
#
loop_
_entity.id
_entity.type
_entity.pdbx_description
1 polymer ?
#
loop_
_entity_poly.entity_id
_entity_poly.type
_entity_poly.pdbx_seq_one_letter_code
_entity_poly.pdbx_strand_id
1 'polypeptide(L)'
;MPELPEVETVKRGLNQVTLNQQIQGGDVLLSRTIAHPFSAVEFLAGVKDAAIVQWHRRGKYLLAELAVGEAGTRGGGEAGRRREEEYGSIQNSAGWLGVHLRMTGQLLWLHRDAPLQKHTRVRLFFGEDWELRFVDQRTFGQMWWVPPTEAPQNAIAGLKKLGPDPFSDGFTVDYLVEKWRSRRRPIKNALLDQELVAGIGNIYADEALFLAGVRPTTLCTELNRQQIERIRNAIIEVLQASIEAGGTTFSNFLNVQGINGNYGGVAWVYNRDRQPCRVCGSKIEKLKLAGRSAHFCPQCQC
;
A
#
# COMPACT_ATOMS: atom_id res chain seq x y z
N MET A 1 -0.84 -2.29 10.29
CA MET A 1 -1.34 -1.43 9.17
C MET A 1 -0.66 -1.93 7.92
N PRO A 2 -1.40 -2.29 6.89
CA PRO A 2 -0.80 -2.60 5.59
C PRO A 2 0.08 -1.43 5.09
N GLU A 3 1.32 -1.73 4.75
CA GLU A 3 2.29 -0.83 4.15
C GLU A 3 2.45 -1.19 2.66
N LEU A 4 3.41 -0.63 1.95
CA LEU A 4 3.57 -0.85 0.51
C LEU A 4 3.61 -2.35 0.11
N PRO A 5 4.39 -3.24 0.76
CA PRO A 5 4.43 -4.65 0.36
C PRO A 5 3.10 -5.38 0.50
N GLU A 6 2.35 -5.12 1.59
CA GLU A 6 1.03 -5.72 1.78
C GLU A 6 0.04 -5.23 0.71
N VAL A 7 0.07 -3.93 0.41
CA VAL A 7 -0.80 -3.34 -0.63
C VAL A 7 -0.43 -3.87 -2.02
N GLU A 8 0.86 -4.06 -2.31
CA GLU A 8 1.34 -4.67 -3.56
C GLU A 8 0.88 -6.14 -3.68
N THR A 9 0.95 -6.90 -2.58
CA THR A 9 0.47 -8.29 -2.54
C THR A 9 -1.04 -8.36 -2.83
N VAL A 10 -1.83 -7.47 -2.21
CA VAL A 10 -3.27 -7.38 -2.49
C VAL A 10 -3.52 -7.01 -3.95
N LYS A 11 -2.82 -6.00 -4.49
CA LYS A 11 -2.94 -5.62 -5.90
C LYS A 11 -2.68 -6.79 -6.84
N ARG A 12 -1.60 -7.54 -6.61
CA ARG A 12 -1.26 -8.72 -7.43
C ARG A 12 -2.35 -9.77 -7.38
N GLY A 13 -2.85 -10.09 -6.17
CA GLY A 13 -3.94 -11.04 -6.00
C GLY A 13 -5.24 -10.57 -6.65
N LEU A 14 -5.61 -9.31 -6.53
CA LEU A 14 -6.79 -8.74 -7.19
C LEU A 14 -6.68 -8.82 -8.72
N ASN A 15 -5.50 -8.54 -9.28
CA ASN A 15 -5.26 -8.71 -10.72
C ASN A 15 -5.34 -10.16 -11.20
N GLN A 16 -5.19 -11.15 -10.32
CA GLN A 16 -5.38 -12.55 -10.69
C GLN A 16 -6.85 -12.97 -10.73
N VAL A 17 -7.69 -12.39 -9.86
CA VAL A 17 -9.06 -12.90 -9.65
C VAL A 17 -10.17 -11.98 -10.18
N THR A 18 -9.89 -10.68 -10.40
CA THR A 18 -10.94 -9.71 -10.77
C THR A 18 -10.78 -9.10 -12.16
N LEU A 19 -9.66 -9.35 -12.88
CA LEU A 19 -9.49 -8.76 -14.22
C LEU A 19 -10.60 -9.23 -15.17
N ASN A 20 -11.15 -8.27 -15.92
CA ASN A 20 -12.25 -8.44 -16.86
C ASN A 20 -13.57 -8.92 -16.19
N GLN A 21 -13.63 -8.93 -14.86
CA GLN A 21 -14.87 -9.24 -14.15
C GLN A 21 -15.74 -7.98 -14.03
N GLN A 22 -17.02 -8.11 -14.38
CA GLN A 22 -17.99 -7.04 -14.27
C GLN A 22 -18.58 -6.97 -12.86
N ILE A 23 -18.65 -5.78 -12.28
CA ILE A 23 -19.31 -5.51 -11.01
C ILE A 23 -20.83 -5.42 -11.26
N GLN A 24 -21.58 -6.40 -10.80
CA GLN A 24 -23.05 -6.46 -11.00
C GLN A 24 -23.83 -5.58 -10.00
N GLY A 25 -23.17 -5.10 -8.96
CA GLY A 25 -23.74 -4.31 -7.88
C GLY A 25 -23.03 -4.60 -6.56
N GLY A 26 -23.69 -4.30 -5.46
CA GLY A 26 -23.08 -4.55 -4.15
C GLY A 26 -23.94 -4.05 -3.00
N ASP A 27 -23.40 -4.19 -1.79
CA ASP A 27 -23.98 -3.67 -0.54
C ASP A 27 -22.96 -2.77 0.17
N VAL A 28 -23.40 -1.62 0.66
CA VAL A 28 -22.64 -0.77 1.59
C VAL A 28 -23.23 -0.92 2.98
N LEU A 29 -22.59 -1.73 3.83
CA LEU A 29 -23.05 -2.02 5.19
C LEU A 29 -22.63 -0.94 6.20
N LEU A 30 -21.68 -0.07 5.83
CA LEU A 30 -21.24 1.05 6.63
C LEU A 30 -20.92 2.26 5.73
N SER A 31 -21.85 3.22 5.64
CA SER A 31 -21.78 4.34 4.68
C SER A 31 -20.53 5.21 4.83
N ARG A 32 -20.00 5.42 6.05
CA ARG A 32 -18.77 6.20 6.27
C ARG A 32 -17.49 5.59 5.66
N THR A 33 -17.57 4.33 5.20
CA THR A 33 -16.46 3.69 4.45
C THR A 33 -16.33 4.31 3.06
N ILE A 34 -17.41 4.84 2.51
CA ILE A 34 -17.40 5.53 1.21
C ILE A 34 -16.98 6.98 1.42
N ALA A 35 -15.84 7.32 0.84
CA ALA A 35 -15.26 8.66 0.97
C ALA A 35 -15.51 9.56 -0.24
N HIS A 36 -15.89 8.97 -1.40
CA HIS A 36 -16.33 9.69 -2.58
C HIS A 36 -17.08 8.74 -3.54
N PRO A 37 -18.23 9.17 -4.10
CA PRO A 37 -19.07 10.28 -3.62
C PRO A 37 -19.54 9.99 -2.19
N PHE A 38 -19.96 11.00 -1.42
CA PHE A 38 -20.38 10.81 -0.02
C PHE A 38 -21.72 10.06 0.12
N SER A 39 -22.24 9.51 -0.98
CA SER A 39 -23.46 8.73 -1.09
C SER A 39 -23.13 7.27 -1.44
N ALA A 40 -23.56 6.34 -0.59
CA ALA A 40 -23.44 4.90 -0.88
C ALA A 40 -24.19 4.49 -2.15
N VAL A 41 -25.34 5.13 -2.43
CA VAL A 41 -26.15 4.87 -3.62
C VAL A 41 -25.42 5.30 -4.89
N GLU A 42 -24.85 6.51 -4.89
CA GLU A 42 -24.07 7.02 -6.03
C GLU A 42 -22.77 6.22 -6.24
N PHE A 43 -22.11 5.81 -5.15
CA PHE A 43 -20.94 4.93 -5.22
C PHE A 43 -21.29 3.60 -5.93
N LEU A 44 -22.37 2.94 -5.47
CA LEU A 44 -22.80 1.67 -6.06
C LEU A 44 -23.26 1.85 -7.52
N ALA A 45 -23.98 2.92 -7.82
CA ALA A 45 -24.37 3.24 -9.19
C ALA A 45 -23.17 3.47 -10.11
N GLY A 46 -22.13 4.11 -9.61
CA GLY A 46 -20.93 4.43 -10.38
C GLY A 46 -20.04 3.22 -10.68
N VAL A 47 -20.01 2.21 -9.79
CA VAL A 47 -19.22 0.98 -10.04
C VAL A 47 -20.04 -0.12 -10.71
N LYS A 48 -21.37 -0.04 -10.67
CA LYS A 48 -22.25 -1.06 -11.26
C LYS A 48 -22.04 -1.14 -12.76
N ASP A 49 -22.08 -2.36 -13.28
CA ASP A 49 -21.93 -2.71 -14.71
C ASP A 49 -20.57 -2.34 -15.30
N ALA A 50 -19.62 -1.86 -14.47
CA ALA A 50 -18.25 -1.61 -14.87
C ALA A 50 -17.38 -2.88 -14.73
N ALA A 51 -16.51 -3.12 -15.71
CA ALA A 51 -15.51 -4.18 -15.66
C ALA A 51 -14.19 -3.64 -15.10
N ILE A 52 -13.50 -4.46 -14.30
CA ILE A 52 -12.15 -4.13 -13.77
C ILE A 52 -11.12 -4.40 -14.87
N VAL A 53 -10.45 -3.34 -15.35
CA VAL A 53 -9.41 -3.42 -16.37
C VAL A 53 -8.07 -3.81 -15.75
N GLN A 54 -7.68 -3.10 -14.70
CA GLN A 54 -6.40 -3.33 -14.01
C GLN A 54 -6.41 -2.70 -12.63
N TRP A 55 -5.76 -3.34 -11.67
CA TRP A 55 -5.43 -2.74 -10.39
C TRP A 55 -4.01 -2.16 -10.40
N HIS A 56 -3.90 -0.94 -9.94
CA HIS A 56 -2.67 -0.21 -9.72
C HIS A 56 -2.44 0.02 -8.23
N ARG A 57 -1.19 0.27 -7.86
CA ARG A 57 -0.81 0.71 -6.52
C ARG A 57 -0.10 2.06 -6.60
N ARG A 58 -0.49 2.99 -5.75
CA ARG A 58 0.25 4.23 -5.52
C ARG A 58 0.46 4.42 -4.01
N GLY A 59 1.70 4.24 -3.54
CA GLY A 59 1.99 4.19 -2.10
C GLY A 59 1.18 3.09 -1.39
N LYS A 60 0.24 3.47 -0.53
CA LYS A 60 -0.67 2.56 0.21
C LYS A 60 -2.10 2.55 -0.34
N TYR A 61 -2.33 3.13 -1.50
CA TYR A 61 -3.62 3.14 -2.20
C TYR A 61 -3.66 2.06 -3.27
N LEU A 62 -4.81 1.43 -3.39
CA LEU A 62 -5.20 0.56 -4.50
C LEU A 62 -6.13 1.35 -5.42
N LEU A 63 -5.95 1.26 -6.71
CA LEU A 63 -6.75 1.95 -7.72
C LEU A 63 -7.09 0.97 -8.82
N ALA A 64 -8.37 0.61 -8.95
CA ALA A 64 -8.85 -0.17 -10.08
C ALA A 64 -9.33 0.78 -11.17
N GLU A 65 -8.82 0.58 -12.36
CA GLU A 65 -9.32 1.18 -13.58
C GLU A 65 -10.58 0.45 -14.01
N LEU A 66 -11.65 1.20 -14.29
CA LEU A 66 -12.96 0.67 -14.64
C LEU A 66 -13.31 1.03 -16.09
N ALA A 67 -13.93 0.09 -16.81
CA ALA A 67 -14.45 0.31 -18.17
C ALA A 67 -15.93 -0.06 -18.26
N VAL A 68 -16.69 0.63 -19.14
CA VAL A 68 -18.07 0.29 -19.49
C VAL A 68 -18.06 -0.85 -20.50
N GLY A 69 -18.88 -1.89 -20.29
CA GLY A 69 -19.01 -3.03 -21.18
C GLY A 69 -17.97 -4.13 -20.95
N GLU A 70 -18.03 -5.19 -21.73
CA GLU A 70 -17.00 -6.24 -21.71
C GLU A 70 -15.65 -5.61 -22.01
N ALA A 71 -14.67 -5.81 -21.13
CA ALA A 71 -13.31 -5.41 -21.38
C ALA A 71 -12.83 -6.14 -22.62
N GLY A 72 -12.78 -5.43 -23.76
CA GLY A 72 -12.44 -5.99 -25.05
C GLY A 72 -11.10 -6.74 -24.93
N THR A 73 -11.08 -7.97 -25.44
CA THR A 73 -9.86 -8.78 -25.57
C THR A 73 -8.78 -7.93 -26.23
N ARG A 74 -7.77 -7.53 -25.46
CA ARG A 74 -6.55 -6.92 -26.01
C ARG A 74 -5.92 -7.94 -26.92
N GLY A 75 -5.92 -7.67 -28.24
CA GLY A 75 -5.07 -8.34 -29.19
C GLY A 75 -3.61 -8.22 -28.72
N GLY A 76 -2.91 -9.36 -28.69
CA GLY A 76 -1.53 -9.44 -28.23
C GLY A 76 -0.63 -8.45 -29.01
N GLY A 77 -0.14 -7.45 -28.32
CA GLY A 77 0.82 -6.46 -28.77
C GLY A 77 1.93 -6.34 -27.74
N GLU A 78 3.15 -6.53 -28.18
CA GLU A 78 4.44 -6.65 -27.54
C GLU A 78 4.65 -5.85 -26.24
N ALA A 79 5.20 -6.57 -25.25
CA ALA A 79 5.83 -6.02 -24.06
C ALA A 79 7.00 -5.09 -24.42
N GLY A 80 6.98 -3.87 -23.91
CA GLY A 80 8.18 -3.05 -23.92
C GLY A 80 7.93 -1.56 -23.99
N ARG A 81 7.76 -0.94 -22.85
CA ARG A 81 8.39 0.32 -22.40
C ARG A 81 7.69 0.81 -21.14
N ARG A 82 8.44 0.90 -20.04
CA ARG A 82 8.02 1.58 -18.81
C ARG A 82 7.76 3.04 -19.15
N ARG A 83 6.49 3.45 -19.05
CA ARG A 83 6.12 4.87 -19.04
C ARG A 83 5.77 5.22 -17.60
N GLU A 84 6.23 6.39 -17.15
CA GLU A 84 5.68 7.08 -15.99
C GLU A 84 4.16 7.04 -16.10
N GLU A 85 3.48 6.71 -14.97
CA GLU A 85 2.04 6.48 -14.93
C GLU A 85 1.27 7.80 -15.18
N GLU A 86 1.20 8.23 -16.43
CA GLU A 86 0.09 9.06 -16.89
C GLU A 86 -1.12 8.13 -17.05
N TYR A 87 -2.13 8.33 -16.21
CA TYR A 87 -3.41 7.66 -16.34
C TYR A 87 -4.06 8.06 -17.67
N GLY A 88 -3.78 7.30 -18.73
CA GLY A 88 -4.27 7.55 -20.06
C GLY A 88 -5.80 7.42 -20.13
N SER A 89 -6.45 8.25 -20.92
CA SER A 89 -7.87 8.16 -21.21
C SER A 89 -8.16 6.87 -22.00
N ILE A 90 -8.87 5.93 -21.36
CA ILE A 90 -9.43 4.77 -22.07
C ILE A 90 -10.71 5.22 -22.76
N GLN A 91 -10.84 4.95 -24.06
CA GLN A 91 -12.15 4.99 -24.73
C GLN A 91 -13.07 4.01 -24.00
N ASN A 92 -14.17 4.47 -23.40
CA ASN A 92 -15.14 3.75 -22.55
C ASN A 92 -14.73 3.64 -21.06
N SER A 93 -13.94 4.57 -20.50
CA SER A 93 -13.67 4.59 -19.06
C SER A 93 -14.97 4.76 -18.27
N ALA A 94 -15.14 3.92 -17.22
CA ALA A 94 -16.19 4.05 -16.20
C ALA A 94 -15.63 4.74 -14.93
N GLY A 95 -14.41 5.25 -14.98
CA GLY A 95 -13.73 5.89 -13.85
C GLY A 95 -12.85 4.93 -13.07
N TRP A 96 -12.72 5.19 -11.75
CA TRP A 96 -11.79 4.48 -10.88
C TRP A 96 -12.46 4.03 -9.58
N LEU A 97 -12.12 2.82 -9.13
CA LEU A 97 -12.41 2.35 -7.78
C LEU A 97 -11.14 2.49 -6.93
N GLY A 98 -11.13 3.44 -6.01
CA GLY A 98 -10.04 3.63 -5.05
C GLY A 98 -10.28 2.88 -3.75
N VAL A 99 -9.22 2.33 -3.12
CA VAL A 99 -9.29 1.71 -1.81
C VAL A 99 -8.03 2.06 -1.00
N HIS A 100 -8.23 2.44 0.26
CA HIS A 100 -7.16 2.56 1.24
C HIS A 100 -7.45 1.69 2.45
N LEU A 101 -6.63 0.67 2.68
CA LEU A 101 -6.85 -0.34 3.72
C LEU A 101 -6.67 0.22 5.15
N ARG A 102 -5.93 1.32 5.32
CA ARG A 102 -5.62 1.93 6.62
C ARG A 102 -5.01 0.93 7.62
N MET A 103 -5.65 0.72 8.77
CA MET A 103 -5.08 -0.07 9.88
C MET A 103 -5.44 -1.55 9.81
N THR A 104 -6.68 -1.87 9.46
CA THR A 104 -7.25 -3.22 9.55
C THR A 104 -8.11 -3.60 8.34
N GLY A 105 -8.14 -2.75 7.31
CA GLY A 105 -8.87 -3.03 6.09
C GLY A 105 -8.27 -4.22 5.34
N GLN A 106 -9.13 -5.05 4.79
CA GLN A 106 -8.81 -6.23 4.00
C GLN A 106 -9.76 -6.29 2.80
N LEU A 107 -9.26 -6.69 1.65
CA LEU A 107 -10.06 -7.04 0.48
C LEU A 107 -9.99 -8.56 0.29
N LEU A 108 -11.12 -9.24 0.43
CA LEU A 108 -11.23 -10.69 0.34
C LEU A 108 -12.11 -11.08 -0.84
N TRP A 109 -11.57 -11.96 -1.70
CA TRP A 109 -12.31 -12.56 -2.80
C TRP A 109 -12.91 -13.88 -2.33
N LEU A 110 -14.23 -13.93 -2.21
CA LEU A 110 -14.95 -15.02 -1.58
C LEU A 110 -16.18 -15.43 -2.40
N HIS A 111 -16.61 -16.67 -2.22
CA HIS A 111 -17.91 -17.12 -2.66
C HIS A 111 -19.01 -16.43 -1.85
N ARG A 112 -20.11 -16.06 -2.50
CA ARG A 112 -21.24 -15.35 -1.85
C ARG A 112 -21.86 -16.12 -0.69
N ASP A 113 -21.84 -17.47 -0.74
CA ASP A 113 -22.34 -18.34 0.32
C ASP A 113 -21.44 -18.38 1.55
N ALA A 114 -20.20 -17.86 1.46
CA ALA A 114 -19.32 -17.81 2.62
C ALA A 114 -19.94 -16.94 3.72
N PRO A 115 -19.91 -17.39 4.99
CA PRO A 115 -20.49 -16.65 6.11
C PRO A 115 -20.01 -15.20 6.14
N LEU A 116 -20.93 -14.27 6.38
CA LEU A 116 -20.61 -12.85 6.43
C LEU A 116 -19.78 -12.53 7.67
N GLN A 117 -18.57 -11.98 7.50
CA GLN A 117 -17.73 -11.57 8.62
C GLN A 117 -18.34 -10.37 9.35
N LYS A 118 -18.25 -10.37 10.67
CA LYS A 118 -18.77 -9.31 11.56
C LYS A 118 -18.38 -7.89 11.15
N HIS A 119 -17.21 -7.72 10.53
CA HIS A 119 -16.66 -6.41 10.17
C HIS A 119 -16.67 -6.13 8.67
N THR A 120 -17.48 -6.85 7.89
CA THR A 120 -17.72 -6.52 6.49
C THR A 120 -18.38 -5.14 6.40
N ARG A 121 -17.84 -4.29 5.53
CA ARG A 121 -18.27 -2.88 5.35
C ARG A 121 -18.86 -2.62 3.99
N VAL A 122 -18.28 -3.25 2.96
CA VAL A 122 -18.75 -3.17 1.58
C VAL A 122 -18.61 -4.55 0.96
N ARG A 123 -19.55 -4.89 0.09
CA ARG A 123 -19.56 -6.07 -0.75
C ARG A 123 -19.74 -5.61 -2.19
N LEU A 124 -18.95 -6.07 -3.12
CA LEU A 124 -19.15 -5.89 -4.56
C LEU A 124 -19.32 -7.26 -5.19
N PHE A 125 -20.36 -7.43 -6.00
CA PHE A 125 -20.78 -8.70 -6.56
C PHE A 125 -20.26 -8.89 -7.98
N PHE A 126 -19.78 -10.11 -8.27
CA PHE A 126 -19.22 -10.50 -9.56
C PHE A 126 -19.82 -11.85 -9.98
N GLY A 127 -20.35 -11.93 -11.21
CA GLY A 127 -21.03 -13.14 -11.65
C GLY A 127 -22.11 -13.60 -10.65
N GLU A 128 -22.49 -14.88 -10.69
CA GLU A 128 -23.51 -15.41 -9.80
C GLU A 128 -22.97 -15.72 -8.40
N ASP A 129 -21.71 -16.14 -8.28
CA ASP A 129 -21.19 -16.81 -7.09
C ASP A 129 -20.14 -16.02 -6.31
N TRP A 130 -19.52 -14.99 -6.88
CA TRP A 130 -18.36 -14.34 -6.29
C TRP A 130 -18.63 -12.94 -5.80
N GLU A 131 -17.87 -12.55 -4.78
CA GLU A 131 -17.87 -11.19 -4.27
C GLU A 131 -16.50 -10.75 -3.76
N LEU A 132 -16.24 -9.45 -3.87
CA LEU A 132 -15.12 -8.78 -3.20
C LEU A 132 -15.65 -8.11 -1.94
N ARG A 133 -15.22 -8.59 -0.77
CA ARG A 133 -15.57 -8.01 0.53
C ARG A 133 -14.50 -7.07 1.03
N PHE A 134 -14.91 -5.88 1.40
CA PHE A 134 -14.08 -4.99 2.22
C PHE A 134 -14.41 -5.20 3.69
N VAL A 135 -13.48 -5.80 4.43
CA VAL A 135 -13.61 -6.10 5.85
C VAL A 135 -12.69 -5.18 6.64
N ASP A 136 -13.21 -4.41 7.60
CA ASP A 136 -12.42 -3.49 8.40
C ASP A 136 -12.93 -3.38 9.83
N GLN A 137 -12.17 -3.94 10.79
CA GLN A 137 -12.51 -3.94 12.21
C GLN A 137 -12.52 -2.52 12.80
N ARG A 138 -11.53 -1.70 12.46
CA ARG A 138 -11.33 -0.35 13.03
C ARG A 138 -12.09 0.73 12.30
N THR A 139 -12.69 0.43 11.17
CA THR A 139 -13.51 1.36 10.36
C THR A 139 -12.80 2.65 9.92
N PHE A 140 -11.48 2.58 9.68
CA PHE A 140 -10.68 3.68 9.17
C PHE A 140 -10.41 3.57 7.67
N GLY A 141 -10.62 2.37 7.11
CA GLY A 141 -10.47 2.12 5.69
C GLY A 141 -11.51 2.90 4.87
N GLN A 142 -11.13 3.25 3.67
CA GLN A 142 -11.93 4.11 2.82
C GLN A 142 -11.97 3.57 1.39
N MET A 143 -13.11 3.78 0.73
CA MET A 143 -13.33 3.46 -0.68
C MET A 143 -13.84 4.71 -1.41
N TRP A 144 -13.47 4.83 -2.69
CA TRP A 144 -13.86 5.92 -3.59
C TRP A 144 -14.31 5.35 -4.91
N TRP A 145 -15.37 5.90 -5.48
CA TRP A 145 -15.58 5.83 -6.92
C TRP A 145 -15.32 7.22 -7.49
N VAL A 146 -14.41 7.30 -8.44
CA VAL A 146 -14.05 8.55 -9.11
C VAL A 146 -14.57 8.48 -10.54
N PRO A 147 -15.44 9.42 -10.97
CA PRO A 147 -16.02 9.38 -12.30
C PRO A 147 -14.96 9.54 -13.40
N PRO A 148 -15.21 9.11 -14.64
CA PRO A 148 -14.23 9.17 -15.73
C PRO A 148 -13.83 10.59 -16.14
N THR A 149 -14.60 11.59 -15.71
CA THR A 149 -14.34 13.01 -15.95
C THR A 149 -13.32 13.61 -14.96
N GLU A 150 -12.90 12.86 -13.95
CA GLU A 150 -12.01 13.33 -12.88
C GLU A 150 -10.83 12.38 -12.72
N ALA A 151 -9.64 12.95 -12.53
CA ALA A 151 -8.45 12.17 -12.22
C ALA A 151 -8.45 11.74 -10.73
N PRO A 152 -8.04 10.50 -10.38
CA PRO A 152 -8.07 9.98 -9.00
C PRO A 152 -7.39 10.90 -7.98
N GLN A 153 -6.31 11.57 -8.34
CA GLN A 153 -5.58 12.48 -7.46
C GLN A 153 -6.36 13.76 -7.09
N ASN A 154 -7.41 14.09 -7.80
CA ASN A 154 -8.27 15.23 -7.46
C ASN A 154 -9.33 14.82 -6.43
N ALA A 155 -9.97 13.67 -6.60
CA ALA A 155 -10.97 13.14 -5.67
C ALA A 155 -10.33 12.57 -4.38
N ILE A 156 -9.12 11.99 -4.49
CA ILE A 156 -8.41 11.35 -3.38
C ILE A 156 -7.27 12.27 -2.92
N ALA A 157 -7.57 13.21 -2.03
CA ALA A 157 -6.63 14.26 -1.61
C ALA A 157 -5.26 13.72 -1.14
N GLY A 158 -5.21 12.52 -0.58
CA GLY A 158 -3.96 11.88 -0.15
C GLY A 158 -3.04 11.47 -1.30
N LEU A 159 -3.58 11.17 -2.49
CA LEU A 159 -2.77 10.80 -3.66
C LEU A 159 -1.95 11.98 -4.19
N LYS A 160 -2.54 13.17 -4.21
CA LYS A 160 -1.90 14.39 -4.75
C LYS A 160 -0.61 14.75 -4.02
N LYS A 161 -0.52 14.41 -2.73
CA LYS A 161 0.61 14.77 -1.87
C LYS A 161 1.69 13.71 -1.76
N LEU A 162 1.50 12.55 -2.38
CA LEU A 162 2.47 11.46 -2.26
C LEU A 162 3.80 11.82 -2.92
N GLY A 163 4.88 11.61 -2.18
CA GLY A 163 6.25 11.60 -2.70
C GLY A 163 6.48 10.46 -3.71
N PRO A 164 7.68 10.32 -4.26
CA PRO A 164 8.01 9.24 -5.19
C PRO A 164 7.78 7.86 -4.56
N ASP A 165 7.36 6.91 -5.39
CA ASP A 165 7.34 5.51 -5.04
C ASP A 165 8.78 4.97 -4.98
N PRO A 166 9.17 4.16 -3.98
CA PRO A 166 10.52 3.60 -3.87
C PRO A 166 11.02 2.83 -5.10
N PHE A 167 10.10 2.33 -5.93
CA PHE A 167 10.42 1.60 -7.16
C PHE A 167 10.36 2.47 -8.43
N SER A 168 10.09 3.78 -8.31
CA SER A 168 10.07 4.71 -9.45
C SER A 168 11.43 5.34 -9.69
N ASP A 169 11.66 5.79 -10.92
CA ASP A 169 12.87 6.51 -11.32
C ASP A 169 13.07 7.83 -10.57
N GLY A 170 11.98 8.42 -10.05
CA GLY A 170 12.02 9.63 -9.22
C GLY A 170 12.58 9.42 -7.80
N PHE A 171 12.75 8.19 -7.32
CA PHE A 171 13.32 7.89 -6.00
C PHE A 171 14.84 7.81 -6.07
N THR A 172 15.49 8.95 -6.27
CA THR A 172 16.95 9.07 -6.41
C THR A 172 17.64 9.50 -5.13
N VAL A 173 18.97 9.28 -5.05
CA VAL A 173 19.80 9.81 -3.96
C VAL A 173 19.77 11.34 -3.94
N ASP A 174 19.82 11.98 -5.10
CA ASP A 174 19.79 13.45 -5.22
C ASP A 174 18.47 14.02 -4.70
N TYR A 175 17.34 13.39 -5.05
CA TYR A 175 16.04 13.74 -4.49
C TYR A 175 16.05 13.70 -2.95
N LEU A 176 16.56 12.61 -2.36
CA LEU A 176 16.60 12.44 -0.91
C LEU A 176 17.53 13.44 -0.23
N VAL A 177 18.71 13.69 -0.82
CA VAL A 177 19.66 14.73 -0.32
C VAL A 177 18.98 16.09 -0.31
N GLU A 178 18.31 16.49 -1.39
CA GLU A 178 17.58 17.77 -1.47
C GLU A 178 16.50 17.85 -0.40
N LYS A 179 15.66 16.82 -0.27
CA LYS A 179 14.53 16.82 0.65
C LYS A 179 14.92 16.74 2.12
N TRP A 180 16.04 16.13 2.46
CA TRP A 180 16.46 15.92 3.87
C TRP A 180 17.44 16.96 4.40
N ARG A 181 18.24 17.62 3.57
CA ARG A 181 19.31 18.57 3.97
C ARG A 181 18.86 19.70 4.90
N SER A 182 17.60 20.12 4.86
CA SER A 182 17.04 21.20 5.66
C SER A 182 16.13 20.74 6.80
N ARG A 183 15.94 19.41 6.98
CA ARG A 183 14.98 18.86 7.92
C ARG A 183 15.63 18.44 9.23
N ARG A 184 15.44 19.23 10.29
CA ARG A 184 15.91 18.90 11.65
C ARG A 184 14.96 17.94 12.36
N ARG A 185 14.71 16.79 11.76
CA ARG A 185 13.91 15.73 12.38
C ARG A 185 14.59 14.37 12.23
N PRO A 186 14.30 13.41 13.14
CA PRO A 186 14.83 12.06 13.04
C PRO A 186 14.53 11.43 11.66
N ILE A 187 15.50 10.68 11.11
CA ILE A 187 15.38 10.06 9.81
C ILE A 187 14.19 9.10 9.74
N LYS A 188 13.91 8.35 10.82
CA LYS A 188 12.72 7.51 10.84
C LYS A 188 11.43 8.29 10.60
N ASN A 189 11.29 9.47 11.21
CA ASN A 189 10.10 10.30 11.03
C ASN A 189 10.01 10.85 9.60
N ALA A 190 11.14 11.09 8.95
CA ALA A 190 11.17 11.49 7.54
C ALA A 190 10.73 10.34 6.62
N LEU A 191 11.15 9.10 6.90
CA LEU A 191 10.73 7.91 6.16
C LEU A 191 9.23 7.60 6.29
N LEU A 192 8.62 7.97 7.42
CA LEU A 192 7.17 7.78 7.64
C LEU A 192 6.29 8.84 6.97
N ASP A 193 6.89 9.92 6.49
CA ASP A 193 6.21 11.01 5.80
C ASP A 193 5.91 10.60 4.34
N GLN A 194 4.64 10.35 4.06
CA GLN A 194 4.21 9.90 2.74
C GLN A 194 4.40 10.96 1.65
N GLU A 195 4.57 12.24 2.01
CA GLU A 195 4.92 13.30 1.06
C GLU A 195 6.40 13.26 0.64
N LEU A 196 7.25 12.58 1.42
CA LEU A 196 8.67 12.40 1.10
C LEU A 196 8.94 11.05 0.41
N VAL A 197 8.35 9.98 0.93
CA VAL A 197 8.49 8.63 0.37
C VAL A 197 7.15 7.91 0.49
N ALA A 198 6.54 7.57 -0.63
CA ALA A 198 5.26 6.88 -0.62
C ALA A 198 5.39 5.43 -0.17
N GLY A 199 4.45 4.96 0.63
CA GLY A 199 4.28 3.54 0.93
C GLY A 199 5.04 3.01 2.15
N ILE A 200 6.12 3.65 2.62
CA ILE A 200 6.86 3.22 3.81
C ILE A 200 6.02 3.47 5.06
N GLY A 201 6.06 2.51 5.98
CA GLY A 201 5.47 2.64 7.29
C GLY A 201 6.43 2.20 8.39
N ASN A 202 5.88 1.88 9.57
CA ASN A 202 6.68 1.70 10.78
C ASN A 202 7.59 0.47 10.72
N ILE A 203 7.14 -0.60 10.06
CA ILE A 203 7.87 -1.86 9.93
C ILE A 203 9.09 -1.63 9.05
N TYR A 204 8.85 -1.21 7.83
CA TYR A 204 9.91 -1.11 6.81
C TYR A 204 10.85 0.05 7.03
N ALA A 205 10.44 1.09 7.77
CA ALA A 205 11.36 2.14 8.21
C ALA A 205 12.41 1.60 9.21
N ASP A 206 12.01 0.77 10.19
CA ASP A 206 12.96 0.17 11.13
C ASP A 206 13.90 -0.81 10.43
N GLU A 207 13.36 -1.68 9.58
CA GLU A 207 14.12 -2.69 8.85
C GLU A 207 15.14 -2.06 7.89
N ALA A 208 14.74 -1.05 7.11
CA ALA A 208 15.62 -0.35 6.20
C ALA A 208 16.72 0.43 6.92
N LEU A 209 16.42 1.07 8.05
CA LEU A 209 17.43 1.77 8.85
C LEU A 209 18.42 0.80 9.51
N PHE A 210 17.95 -0.39 9.91
CA PHE A 210 18.86 -1.44 10.39
C PHE A 210 19.82 -1.88 9.28
N LEU A 211 19.31 -2.20 8.12
CA LEU A 211 20.13 -2.65 7.00
C LEU A 211 21.11 -1.57 6.51
N ALA A 212 20.71 -0.29 6.58
CA ALA A 212 21.57 0.85 6.26
C ALA A 212 22.63 1.16 7.34
N GLY A 213 22.53 0.56 8.54
CA GLY A 213 23.41 0.83 9.67
C GLY A 213 23.21 2.23 10.28
N VAL A 214 22.01 2.81 10.18
CA VAL A 214 21.71 4.18 10.64
C VAL A 214 20.70 4.14 11.78
N ARG A 215 20.97 4.89 12.86
CA ARG A 215 20.03 4.98 13.99
C ARG A 215 18.75 5.70 13.60
N PRO A 216 17.57 5.25 14.08
CA PRO A 216 16.30 5.90 13.78
C PRO A 216 16.21 7.34 14.30
N THR A 217 17.01 7.71 15.28
CA THR A 217 17.09 9.04 15.90
C THR A 217 18.00 10.01 15.18
N THR A 218 18.89 9.56 14.29
CA THR A 218 19.81 10.41 13.52
C THR A 218 19.03 11.49 12.80
N LEU A 219 19.45 12.76 12.94
CA LEU A 219 18.76 13.87 12.26
C LEU A 219 19.04 13.81 10.76
N CYS A 220 18.05 14.15 9.95
CA CYS A 220 18.23 14.18 8.50
C CYS A 220 19.37 15.10 8.07
N THR A 221 19.59 16.21 8.81
CA THR A 221 20.69 17.18 8.56
C THR A 221 22.09 16.64 8.89
N GLU A 222 22.19 15.55 9.63
CA GLU A 222 23.46 14.91 10.03
C GLU A 222 23.89 13.82 9.04
N LEU A 223 22.98 13.41 8.13
CA LEU A 223 23.25 12.36 7.16
C LEU A 223 24.16 12.86 6.03
N ASN A 224 25.24 12.16 5.79
CA ASN A 224 26.05 12.36 4.60
C ASN A 224 25.44 11.61 3.38
N ARG A 225 25.92 11.94 2.17
CA ARG A 225 25.42 11.36 0.93
C ARG A 225 25.52 9.83 0.88
N GLN A 226 26.59 9.25 1.40
CA GLN A 226 26.78 7.79 1.41
C GLN A 226 25.77 7.10 2.36
N GLN A 227 25.46 7.72 3.51
CA GLN A 227 24.41 7.20 4.39
C GLN A 227 23.03 7.27 3.72
N ILE A 228 22.73 8.36 3.03
CA ILE A 228 21.48 8.52 2.27
C ILE A 228 21.37 7.46 1.18
N GLU A 229 22.44 7.19 0.45
CA GLU A 229 22.50 6.14 -0.57
C GLU A 229 22.26 4.75 0.04
N ARG A 230 22.91 4.42 1.17
CA ARG A 230 22.65 3.16 1.88
C ARG A 230 21.19 3.03 2.31
N ILE A 231 20.60 4.11 2.86
CA ILE A 231 19.19 4.12 3.26
C ILE A 231 18.29 3.87 2.05
N ARG A 232 18.54 4.56 0.93
CA ARG A 232 17.76 4.36 -0.31
C ARG A 232 17.81 2.90 -0.78
N ASN A 233 19.01 2.34 -0.86
CA ASN A 233 19.19 0.96 -1.33
C ASN A 233 18.55 -0.05 -0.36
N ALA A 234 18.73 0.14 0.94
CA ALA A 234 18.12 -0.68 1.98
C ALA A 234 16.57 -0.64 1.93
N ILE A 235 15.98 0.53 1.64
CA ILE A 235 14.53 0.65 1.44
C ILE A 235 14.06 -0.25 0.31
N ILE A 236 14.72 -0.18 -0.85
CA ILE A 236 14.33 -0.98 -2.03
C ILE A 236 14.48 -2.47 -1.72
N GLU A 237 15.62 -2.87 -1.13
CA GLU A 237 15.91 -4.26 -0.78
C GLU A 237 14.88 -4.85 0.18
N VAL A 238 14.61 -4.16 1.29
CA VAL A 238 13.65 -4.62 2.31
C VAL A 238 12.23 -4.71 1.76
N LEU A 239 11.80 -3.72 0.96
CA LEU A 239 10.47 -3.72 0.37
C LEU A 239 10.34 -4.85 -0.67
N GLN A 240 11.35 -5.07 -1.50
CA GLN A 240 11.36 -6.14 -2.49
C GLN A 240 11.29 -7.52 -1.82
N ALA A 241 12.16 -7.77 -0.83
CA ALA A 241 12.15 -9.02 -0.07
C ALA A 241 10.80 -9.28 0.62
N SER A 242 10.17 -8.22 1.15
CA SER A 242 8.85 -8.36 1.77
C SER A 242 7.74 -8.65 0.76
N ILE A 243 7.78 -8.05 -0.43
CA ILE A 243 6.82 -8.35 -1.50
C ILE A 243 6.94 -9.81 -1.93
N GLU A 244 8.16 -10.31 -2.08
CA GLU A 244 8.44 -11.72 -2.44
C GLU A 244 7.95 -12.69 -1.36
N ALA A 245 8.04 -12.31 -0.09
CA ALA A 245 7.52 -13.06 1.04
C ALA A 245 5.98 -12.92 1.23
N GLY A 246 5.28 -12.19 0.36
CA GLY A 246 3.82 -11.96 0.44
C GLY A 246 3.39 -10.99 1.54
N GLY A 247 4.28 -10.09 2.00
CA GLY A 247 4.02 -9.14 3.08
C GLY A 247 4.28 -9.72 4.49
N THR A 248 3.89 -8.99 5.55
CA THR A 248 4.16 -9.37 6.93
C THR A 248 2.96 -10.02 7.63
N THR A 249 3.26 -10.87 8.63
CA THR A 249 2.29 -11.44 9.58
C THR A 249 2.18 -10.68 10.90
N PHE A 250 2.89 -9.57 11.08
CA PHE A 250 2.85 -8.80 12.35
C PHE A 250 1.50 -8.15 12.68
N SER A 251 0.60 -8.11 11.72
CA SER A 251 -0.79 -7.73 11.90
C SER A 251 -1.68 -8.80 11.26
N ASN A 252 -2.96 -8.79 11.55
CA ASN A 252 -3.94 -9.70 10.93
C ASN A 252 -4.13 -9.40 9.42
N PHE A 253 -3.03 -9.17 8.70
CA PHE A 253 -3.06 -8.97 7.26
C PHE A 253 -3.31 -10.32 6.58
N LEU A 254 -4.30 -10.34 5.70
CA LEU A 254 -4.60 -11.44 4.81
C LEU A 254 -4.55 -10.93 3.36
N ASN A 255 -4.00 -11.73 2.46
CA ASN A 255 -4.14 -11.47 1.04
C ASN A 255 -5.58 -11.70 0.58
N VAL A 256 -5.88 -11.53 -0.69
CA VAL A 256 -7.25 -11.65 -1.25
C VAL A 256 -7.84 -13.07 -1.10
N GLN A 257 -7.02 -14.07 -0.87
CA GLN A 257 -7.40 -15.48 -0.64
C GLN A 257 -7.49 -15.83 0.85
N GLY A 258 -7.29 -14.87 1.75
CA GLY A 258 -7.30 -15.10 3.19
C GLY A 258 -6.02 -15.74 3.75
N ILE A 259 -4.89 -15.65 3.02
CA ILE A 259 -3.60 -16.21 3.42
C ILE A 259 -2.69 -15.12 4.00
N ASN A 260 -2.00 -15.40 5.10
CA ASN A 260 -1.00 -14.51 5.70
C ASN A 260 0.30 -14.50 4.90
N GLY A 261 0.98 -13.32 4.89
CA GLY A 261 2.36 -13.24 4.42
C GLY A 261 3.36 -13.85 5.43
N ASN A 262 4.63 -13.95 5.08
CA ASN A 262 5.66 -14.65 5.87
C ASN A 262 6.88 -13.77 6.26
N TYR A 263 6.91 -12.49 5.92
CA TYR A 263 8.06 -11.63 6.23
C TYR A 263 8.33 -11.48 7.73
N GLY A 264 7.33 -11.60 8.59
CA GLY A 264 7.47 -11.46 10.05
C GLY A 264 8.51 -12.38 10.66
N GLY A 265 8.69 -13.59 10.12
CA GLY A 265 9.69 -14.57 10.58
C GLY A 265 11.14 -14.18 10.28
N VAL A 266 11.37 -13.31 9.28
CA VAL A 266 12.72 -12.91 8.84
C VAL A 266 13.12 -11.50 9.27
N ALA A 267 12.25 -10.73 9.90
CA ALA A 267 12.52 -9.36 10.31
C ALA A 267 13.79 -9.24 11.16
N TRP A 268 14.59 -8.20 10.91
CA TRP A 268 15.84 -7.94 11.59
C TRP A 268 15.66 -7.36 12.99
N VAL A 269 14.85 -6.30 13.12
CA VAL A 269 14.67 -5.55 14.36
C VAL A 269 13.21 -5.32 14.75
N TYR A 270 12.30 -5.22 13.78
CA TYR A 270 10.91 -4.86 14.08
C TYR A 270 10.24 -5.92 14.95
N ASN A 271 9.59 -5.44 16.05
CA ASN A 271 8.92 -6.28 17.06
C ASN A 271 9.82 -7.34 17.73
N ARG A 272 11.14 -7.08 17.78
CA ARG A 272 12.15 -7.96 18.38
C ARG A 272 12.86 -7.31 19.56
N ASP A 273 12.23 -6.35 20.23
CA ASP A 273 12.80 -5.73 21.42
C ASP A 273 13.23 -6.77 22.49
N ARG A 274 14.40 -6.56 23.09
CA ARG A 274 15.09 -7.47 24.04
C ARG A 274 15.59 -8.79 23.46
N GLN A 275 15.29 -9.12 22.22
CA GLN A 275 15.86 -10.29 21.54
C GLN A 275 17.28 -10.00 21.04
N PRO A 276 18.13 -11.02 20.87
CA PRO A 276 19.46 -10.83 20.31
C PRO A 276 19.39 -10.37 18.85
N CYS A 277 20.24 -9.41 18.50
CA CYS A 277 20.46 -9.03 17.11
C CYS A 277 21.00 -10.23 16.32
N ARG A 278 20.47 -10.47 15.14
CA ARG A 278 20.87 -11.60 14.28
C ARG A 278 22.29 -11.45 13.71
N VAL A 279 22.86 -10.23 13.77
CA VAL A 279 24.21 -9.94 13.24
C VAL A 279 25.25 -9.95 14.36
N CYS A 280 25.03 -9.20 15.46
CA CYS A 280 26.07 -9.00 16.49
C CYS A 280 25.69 -9.58 17.87
N GLY A 281 24.51 -10.18 18.05
CA GLY A 281 24.06 -10.74 19.32
C GLY A 281 23.60 -9.72 20.37
N SER A 282 23.86 -8.42 20.20
CA SER A 282 23.42 -7.39 21.15
C SER A 282 21.91 -7.33 21.21
N LYS A 283 21.36 -6.97 22.36
CA LYS A 283 19.89 -6.83 22.52
C LYS A 283 19.35 -5.72 21.65
N ILE A 284 18.30 -6.02 20.89
CA ILE A 284 17.51 -5.02 20.16
C ILE A 284 16.84 -4.10 21.17
N GLU A 285 16.97 -2.81 20.95
CA GLU A 285 16.36 -1.77 21.76
C GLU A 285 15.09 -1.22 21.09
N LYS A 286 14.22 -0.67 21.94
CA LYS A 286 12.99 -0.02 21.53
C LYS A 286 12.87 1.33 22.19
N LEU A 287 12.56 2.34 21.40
CA LEU A 287 12.26 3.68 21.87
C LEU A 287 10.97 4.21 21.23
N LYS A 288 10.46 5.34 21.74
CA LYS A 288 9.29 6.01 21.22
C LYS A 288 9.70 7.30 20.50
N LEU A 289 9.39 7.39 19.20
CA LEU A 289 9.62 8.57 18.37
C LEU A 289 8.28 9.06 17.80
N ALA A 290 7.91 10.30 18.14
CA ALA A 290 6.68 10.95 17.67
C ALA A 290 5.44 10.03 17.74
N GLY A 291 5.26 9.35 18.88
CA GLY A 291 4.11 8.48 19.13
C GLY A 291 4.21 7.06 18.53
N ARG A 292 5.28 6.72 17.81
CA ARG A 292 5.52 5.40 17.23
C ARG A 292 6.71 4.70 17.85
N SER A 293 6.69 3.36 17.92
CA SER A 293 7.85 2.57 18.31
C SER A 293 8.93 2.61 17.23
N ALA A 294 10.18 2.65 17.62
CA ALA A 294 11.34 2.42 16.78
C ALA A 294 12.18 1.31 17.40
N HIS A 295 12.50 0.28 16.62
CA HIS A 295 13.32 -0.84 17.03
C HIS A 295 14.66 -0.77 16.30
N PHE A 296 15.76 -0.96 17.01
CA PHE A 296 17.10 -0.85 16.43
C PHE A 296 18.12 -1.66 17.22
N CYS A 297 19.23 -1.99 16.58
CA CYS A 297 20.40 -2.56 17.24
C CYS A 297 21.37 -1.44 17.64
N PRO A 298 21.70 -1.27 18.94
CA PRO A 298 22.60 -0.19 19.37
C PRO A 298 24.04 -0.34 18.89
N GLN A 299 24.47 -1.53 18.48
CA GLN A 299 25.81 -1.81 17.98
C GLN A 299 25.92 -1.74 16.45
N CYS A 300 24.90 -2.24 15.73
CA CYS A 300 24.94 -2.26 14.25
C CYS A 300 24.53 -0.91 13.63
N GLN A 301 23.84 -0.05 14.38
CA GLN A 301 23.34 1.23 13.88
C GLN A 301 24.02 2.40 14.63
N CYS A 302 24.69 3.26 13.88
CA CYS A 302 25.43 4.42 14.40
C CYS A 302 24.76 5.73 14.00
#